data_8209a4de38deb62e904951f55e5ff683
#
_entry.id   8209a4de38deb62e904951f55e5ff683
#
_cell.length_a   1.000
_cell.length_b   1.000
_cell.length_c   1.000
_cell.angle_alpha   90.00
_cell.angle_beta   90.00
_cell.angle_gamma   90.00
#
_symmetry.space_group_name_H-M   'P 1'
#
loop_
_entity.id
_entity.type
_entity.pdbx_description
1 polymer ?
#
loop_
_entity_poly.entity_id
_entity_poly.type
_entity_poly.pdbx_seq_one_letter_code
_entity_poly.pdbx_strand_id
1 'polypeptide(L)'
;MDDYGDDHVILDVGGVGYHVACSAKTLAALPSVGEATVLHTEMLVSENSIRLVGFATEGERGWFRLLDNVQGVGTKVSLALLSTLTTAELTNAIALGDKAMVGRANGVGPKLAQRIVTELKDKAPAFTGGDAALAAVSGALDAPRPTAAAEAVSALVNLGYGQSQA
;
A
#
# COMPACT_ATOMS: atom_id res chain seq x y z
N MET A 1 -6.86 18.96 -3.20
CA MET A 1 -5.40 18.98 -3.48
C MET A 1 -5.03 20.41 -3.90
N ASP A 2 -4.06 21.04 -3.24
CA ASP A 2 -3.70 22.45 -3.48
C ASP A 2 -2.50 22.63 -4.41
N ASP A 3 -1.51 21.76 -4.30
CA ASP A 3 -0.28 21.82 -5.07
C ASP A 3 0.41 20.45 -5.09
N TYR A 4 1.32 20.21 -6.02
CA TYR A 4 2.17 19.04 -6.05
C TYR A 4 3.55 19.34 -6.62
N GLY A 5 4.56 18.67 -6.10
CA GLY A 5 5.94 18.71 -6.57
C GLY A 5 6.37 17.37 -7.17
N ASP A 6 7.66 17.22 -7.39
CA ASP A 6 8.24 15.99 -7.97
C ASP A 6 8.17 14.78 -7.04
N ASP A 7 8.05 14.99 -5.74
CA ASP A 7 8.10 13.95 -4.70
C ASP A 7 7.04 14.12 -3.60
N HIS A 8 6.14 15.09 -3.72
CA HIS A 8 5.13 15.39 -2.70
C HIS A 8 3.87 16.03 -3.28
N VAL A 9 2.84 16.02 -2.48
CA VAL A 9 1.58 16.73 -2.71
C VAL A 9 1.21 17.52 -1.47
N ILE A 10 0.54 18.67 -1.66
CA ILE A 10 -0.10 19.42 -0.58
C ILE A 10 -1.60 19.14 -0.62
N LEU A 11 -2.12 18.57 0.45
CA LEU A 11 -3.54 18.27 0.61
C LEU A 11 -4.18 19.28 1.57
N ASP A 12 -5.18 20.00 1.12
CA ASP A 12 -6.05 20.75 2.02
C ASP A 12 -7.05 19.80 2.69
N VAL A 13 -7.02 19.78 4.01
CA VAL A 13 -8.01 19.09 4.84
C VAL A 13 -8.57 20.09 5.85
N GLY A 14 -9.75 20.63 5.54
CA GLY A 14 -10.41 21.59 6.41
C GLY A 14 -9.69 22.93 6.57
N GLY A 15 -8.99 23.40 5.54
CA GLY A 15 -8.23 24.66 5.54
C GLY A 15 -6.78 24.51 6.05
N VAL A 16 -6.33 23.27 6.30
CA VAL A 16 -4.93 22.98 6.67
C VAL A 16 -4.25 22.25 5.53
N GLY A 17 -3.15 22.81 5.01
CA GLY A 17 -2.32 22.20 3.97
C GLY A 17 -1.35 21.17 4.56
N TYR A 18 -1.56 19.89 4.25
CA TYR A 18 -0.66 18.82 4.67
C TYR A 18 0.34 18.51 3.57
N HIS A 19 1.62 18.63 3.87
CA HIS A 19 2.70 18.19 2.99
C HIS A 19 2.88 16.68 3.11
N VAL A 20 2.64 15.95 2.02
CA VAL A 20 2.66 14.48 1.99
C VAL A 20 3.65 14.02 0.93
N ALA A 21 4.72 13.34 1.34
CA ALA A 21 5.67 12.72 0.42
C ALA A 21 5.05 11.50 -0.26
N CYS A 22 5.25 11.36 -1.56
CA CYS A 22 4.63 10.30 -2.35
C CYS A 22 5.63 9.65 -3.31
N SER A 23 5.33 8.42 -3.73
CA SER A 23 6.02 7.79 -4.85
C SER A 23 5.61 8.46 -6.17
N ALA A 24 6.47 8.37 -7.19
CA ALA A 24 6.14 8.89 -8.53
C ALA A 24 4.86 8.24 -9.11
N LYS A 25 4.61 6.96 -8.80
CA LYS A 25 3.38 6.26 -9.21
C LYS A 25 2.15 6.80 -8.50
N THR A 26 2.25 7.06 -7.20
CA THR A 26 1.17 7.69 -6.44
C THR A 26 0.84 9.06 -7.00
N LEU A 27 1.86 9.92 -7.25
CA LEU A 27 1.67 11.24 -7.83
C LEU A 27 1.02 11.19 -9.21
N ALA A 28 1.45 10.26 -10.06
CA ALA A 28 0.86 10.07 -11.39
C ALA A 28 -0.61 9.60 -11.37
N ALA A 29 -1.03 8.97 -10.28
CA ALA A 29 -2.41 8.50 -10.09
C ALA A 29 -3.33 9.57 -9.47
N LEU A 30 -2.79 10.70 -8.99
CA LEU A 30 -3.58 11.77 -8.40
C LEU A 30 -4.37 12.54 -9.47
N PRO A 31 -5.56 13.03 -9.11
CA PRO A 31 -6.33 13.93 -9.98
C PRO A 31 -5.67 15.32 -10.09
N SER A 32 -6.26 16.19 -10.89
CA SER A 32 -5.76 17.56 -11.05
C SER A 32 -5.86 18.39 -9.77
N VAL A 33 -5.04 19.44 -9.69
CA VAL A 33 -5.11 20.43 -8.60
C VAL A 33 -6.53 21.01 -8.51
N GLY A 34 -7.04 21.15 -7.31
CA GLY A 34 -8.42 21.59 -7.03
C GLY A 34 -9.44 20.45 -6.90
N GLU A 35 -9.11 19.23 -7.32
CA GLU A 35 -10.00 18.08 -7.20
C GLU A 35 -9.84 17.37 -5.84
N ALA A 36 -10.90 16.68 -5.42
CA ALA A 36 -10.90 15.89 -4.20
C ALA A 36 -10.17 14.57 -4.43
N THR A 37 -9.34 14.17 -3.47
CA THR A 37 -8.64 12.89 -3.48
C THR A 37 -8.53 12.32 -2.09
N VAL A 38 -8.26 11.02 -2.00
CA VAL A 38 -7.99 10.31 -0.76
C VAL A 38 -6.64 9.62 -0.88
N LEU A 39 -5.77 9.83 0.11
CA LEU A 39 -4.50 9.12 0.24
C LEU A 39 -4.48 8.32 1.54
N HIS A 40 -3.97 7.10 1.46
CA HIS A 40 -3.59 6.32 2.62
C HIS A 40 -2.26 6.84 3.14
N THR A 41 -2.21 7.33 4.37
CA THR A 41 -1.01 7.99 4.89
C THR A 41 -0.33 7.17 5.99
N GLU A 42 1.00 7.33 6.06
CA GLU A 42 1.83 6.88 7.16
C GLU A 42 2.50 8.09 7.79
N MET A 43 2.47 8.18 9.11
CA MET A 43 3.13 9.26 9.85
C MET A 43 4.48 8.77 10.38
N LEU A 44 5.54 9.41 9.95
CA LEU A 44 6.89 9.15 10.41
C LEU A 44 7.29 10.21 11.42
N VAL A 45 7.51 9.79 12.66
CA VAL A 45 7.89 10.66 13.76
C VAL A 45 9.35 10.39 14.12
N SER A 46 10.16 11.44 14.13
CA SER A 46 11.54 11.44 14.66
C SER A 46 11.69 12.56 15.68
N GLU A 47 12.80 12.58 16.40
CA GLU A 47 13.06 13.60 17.43
C GLU A 47 12.89 15.05 16.91
N ASN A 48 13.20 15.29 15.65
CA ASN A 48 13.25 16.63 15.06
C ASN A 48 12.26 16.85 13.91
N SER A 49 11.45 15.84 13.55
CA SER A 49 10.53 15.98 12.41
C SER A 49 9.33 15.04 12.48
N ILE A 50 8.20 15.54 12.01
CA ILE A 50 7.01 14.74 11.70
C ILE A 50 6.79 14.85 10.19
N ARG A 51 6.74 13.73 9.50
CA ARG A 51 6.52 13.66 8.06
C ARG A 51 5.38 12.72 7.73
N LEU A 52 4.57 13.11 6.75
CA LEU A 52 3.55 12.24 6.18
C LEU A 52 4.05 11.66 4.86
N VAL A 53 3.79 10.37 4.68
CA VAL A 53 4.00 9.67 3.42
C VAL A 53 2.65 9.16 2.94
N GLY A 54 2.33 9.38 1.66
CA GLY A 54 1.03 9.06 1.07
C GLY A 54 1.12 8.00 -0.01
N PHE A 55 0.07 7.20 -0.09
CA PHE A 55 -0.06 6.07 -1.01
C PHE A 55 -1.44 6.08 -1.65
N ALA A 56 -1.52 5.67 -2.91
CA ALA A 56 -2.78 5.55 -3.63
C ALA A 56 -3.63 4.38 -3.09
N THR A 57 -2.99 3.33 -2.59
CA THR A 57 -3.66 2.14 -2.08
C THR A 57 -3.14 1.72 -0.71
N GLU A 58 -3.98 0.98 0.03
CA GLU A 58 -3.58 0.36 1.30
C GLU A 58 -2.48 -0.69 1.11
N GLY A 59 -2.46 -1.38 -0.03
CA GLY A 59 -1.42 -2.34 -0.39
C GLY A 59 -0.04 -1.68 -0.49
N GLU A 60 0.05 -0.51 -1.12
CA GLU A 60 1.30 0.27 -1.19
C GLU A 60 1.76 0.72 0.19
N ARG A 61 0.83 1.19 1.04
CA ARG A 61 1.13 1.56 2.43
C ARG A 61 1.67 0.37 3.22
N GLY A 62 1.07 -0.80 3.06
CA GLY A 62 1.52 -2.04 3.68
C GLY A 62 2.93 -2.43 3.24
N TRP A 63 3.22 -2.37 1.94
CA TRP A 63 4.56 -2.60 1.41
C TRP A 63 5.59 -1.60 1.93
N PHE A 64 5.21 -0.32 2.01
CA PHE A 64 6.07 0.71 2.58
C PHE A 64 6.50 0.34 4.02
N ARG A 65 5.56 -0.06 4.88
CA ARG A 65 5.85 -0.49 6.25
C ARG A 65 6.80 -1.69 6.31
N LEU A 66 6.60 -2.67 5.43
CA LEU A 66 7.49 -3.83 5.35
C LEU A 66 8.91 -3.44 4.92
N LEU A 67 9.02 -2.59 3.91
CA LEU A 67 10.30 -2.12 3.40
C LEU A 67 11.05 -1.26 4.42
N ASP A 68 10.35 -0.34 5.09
CA ASP A 68 10.94 0.56 6.09
C ASP A 68 11.48 -0.19 7.33
N ASN A 69 10.97 -1.40 7.60
CA ASN A 69 11.49 -2.28 8.65
C ASN A 69 12.77 -3.05 8.26
N VAL A 70 13.17 -3.03 7.00
CA VAL A 70 14.40 -3.69 6.54
C VAL A 70 15.59 -2.81 6.87
N GLN A 71 16.57 -3.35 7.57
CA GLN A 71 17.77 -2.60 7.94
C GLN A 71 18.53 -2.10 6.70
N GLY A 72 18.76 -0.79 6.64
CA GLY A 72 19.40 -0.11 5.51
C GLY A 72 18.42 0.40 4.46
N VAL A 73 17.12 0.15 4.63
CA VAL A 73 16.06 0.75 3.82
C VAL A 73 15.43 1.89 4.63
N GLY A 74 15.55 3.11 4.12
CA GLY A 74 14.87 4.28 4.69
C GLY A 74 13.69 4.70 3.82
N THR A 75 12.95 5.69 4.27
CA THR A 75 11.78 6.26 3.58
C THR A 75 12.03 6.54 2.09
N LYS A 76 13.18 7.15 1.77
CA LYS A 76 13.54 7.51 0.39
C LYS A 76 13.72 6.28 -0.51
N VAL A 77 14.35 5.24 0.02
CA VAL A 77 14.56 3.97 -0.71
C VAL A 77 13.23 3.21 -0.85
N SER A 78 12.41 3.18 0.18
CA SER A 78 11.07 2.57 0.14
C SER A 78 10.20 3.24 -0.93
N LEU A 79 10.18 4.57 -0.99
CA LEU A 79 9.45 5.32 -2.02
C LEU A 79 10.04 5.10 -3.42
N ALA A 80 11.35 4.99 -3.57
CA ALA A 80 12.00 4.68 -4.84
C ALA A 80 11.62 3.28 -5.35
N LEU A 81 11.54 2.29 -4.46
CA LEU A 81 11.06 0.94 -4.78
C LEU A 81 9.61 0.96 -5.27
N LEU A 82 8.72 1.64 -4.54
CA LEU A 82 7.30 1.78 -4.91
C LEU A 82 7.09 2.65 -6.16
N SER A 83 8.02 3.55 -6.48
CA SER A 83 8.02 4.29 -7.74
C SER A 83 8.42 3.43 -8.93
N THR A 84 9.33 2.47 -8.72
CA THR A 84 9.89 1.61 -9.76
C THR A 84 9.03 0.36 -10.00
N LEU A 85 8.58 -0.30 -8.93
CA LEU A 85 7.84 -1.57 -8.96
C LEU A 85 6.41 -1.38 -8.45
N THR A 86 5.48 -2.10 -9.05
CA THR A 86 4.12 -2.25 -8.52
C THR A 86 4.13 -3.21 -7.32
N THR A 87 3.07 -3.21 -6.53
CA THR A 87 2.90 -4.16 -5.41
C THR A 87 2.96 -5.62 -5.89
N ALA A 88 2.37 -5.91 -7.06
CA ALA A 88 2.42 -7.23 -7.67
C ALA A 88 3.84 -7.63 -8.11
N GLU A 89 4.57 -6.71 -8.75
CA GLU A 89 5.97 -6.94 -9.15
C GLU A 89 6.88 -7.13 -7.93
N LEU A 90 6.68 -6.35 -6.86
CA LEU A 90 7.38 -6.53 -5.59
C LEU A 90 7.10 -7.90 -4.98
N THR A 91 5.83 -8.31 -4.91
CA THR A 91 5.44 -9.62 -4.39
C THR A 91 6.13 -10.73 -5.18
N ASN A 92 6.10 -10.67 -6.50
CA ASN A 92 6.73 -11.66 -7.36
C ASN A 92 8.26 -11.68 -7.22
N ALA A 93 8.89 -10.50 -7.20
CA ALA A 93 10.34 -10.38 -7.04
C ALA A 93 10.81 -10.98 -5.70
N ILE A 94 10.09 -10.73 -4.62
CA ILE A 94 10.38 -11.28 -3.30
C ILE A 94 10.16 -12.82 -3.28
N ALA A 95 9.04 -13.30 -3.81
CA ALA A 95 8.71 -14.71 -3.84
C ALA A 95 9.72 -15.54 -4.66
N LEU A 96 10.15 -15.01 -5.82
CA LEU A 96 11.11 -15.65 -6.72
C LEU A 96 12.57 -15.42 -6.30
N GLY A 97 12.83 -14.54 -5.35
CA GLY A 97 14.19 -14.19 -4.97
C GLY A 97 14.91 -13.31 -6.00
N ASP A 98 14.15 -12.57 -6.81
CA ASP A 98 14.69 -11.73 -7.91
C ASP A 98 15.26 -10.42 -7.38
N LYS A 99 16.50 -10.48 -6.92
CA LYS A 99 17.27 -9.32 -6.48
C LYS A 99 17.62 -8.35 -7.61
N ALA A 100 17.67 -8.80 -8.86
CA ALA A 100 17.95 -7.91 -10.00
C ALA A 100 16.77 -6.95 -10.23
N MET A 101 15.53 -7.45 -10.10
CA MET A 101 14.33 -6.63 -10.20
C MET A 101 14.26 -5.59 -9.08
N VAL A 102 14.51 -6.00 -7.83
CA VAL A 102 14.57 -5.09 -6.67
C VAL A 102 15.70 -4.06 -6.81
N GLY A 103 16.84 -4.46 -7.35
CA GLY A 103 18.00 -3.59 -7.59
C GLY A 103 17.81 -2.53 -8.67
N ARG A 104 16.69 -2.55 -9.41
CA ARG A 104 16.36 -1.48 -10.40
C ARG A 104 15.98 -0.16 -9.74
N ALA A 105 15.55 -0.20 -8.49
CA ALA A 105 15.18 1.00 -7.76
C ALA A 105 16.39 1.83 -7.38
N ASN A 106 16.27 3.15 -7.51
CA ASN A 106 17.34 4.08 -7.17
C ASN A 106 17.70 3.97 -5.68
N GLY A 107 18.98 3.88 -5.37
CA GLY A 107 19.49 3.72 -4.01
C GLY A 107 19.51 2.28 -3.49
N VAL A 108 19.15 1.30 -4.32
CA VAL A 108 19.22 -0.13 -3.98
C VAL A 108 20.40 -0.79 -4.67
N GLY A 109 21.47 -1.00 -3.91
CA GLY A 109 22.63 -1.78 -4.38
C GLY A 109 22.43 -3.29 -4.23
N PRO A 110 23.35 -4.13 -4.79
CA PRO A 110 23.23 -5.59 -4.78
C PRO A 110 23.08 -6.19 -3.38
N LYS A 111 23.83 -5.67 -2.40
CA LYS A 111 23.77 -6.14 -1.01
C LYS A 111 22.41 -5.82 -0.35
N LEU A 112 21.90 -4.62 -0.61
CA LEU A 112 20.60 -4.19 -0.09
C LEU A 112 19.46 -4.95 -0.76
N ALA A 113 19.50 -5.15 -2.07
CA ALA A 113 18.55 -5.97 -2.80
C ALA A 113 18.49 -7.40 -2.25
N GLN A 114 19.65 -8.02 -2.01
CA GLN A 114 19.73 -9.35 -1.40
C GLN A 114 19.09 -9.38 -0.01
N ARG A 115 19.35 -8.37 0.82
CA ARG A 115 18.77 -8.26 2.17
C ARG A 115 17.26 -8.11 2.10
N ILE A 116 16.75 -7.19 1.27
CA ILE A 116 15.30 -6.98 1.10
C ILE A 116 14.61 -8.29 0.73
N VAL A 117 15.11 -8.98 -0.27
CA VAL A 117 14.55 -10.26 -0.72
C VAL A 117 14.57 -11.30 0.41
N THR A 118 15.68 -11.43 1.11
CA THR A 118 15.82 -12.44 2.18
C THR A 118 14.90 -12.15 3.37
N GLU A 119 14.87 -10.90 3.85
CA GLU A 119 14.07 -10.54 5.03
C GLU A 119 12.56 -10.50 4.77
N LEU A 120 12.14 -10.21 3.52
CA LEU A 120 10.73 -10.10 3.19
C LEU A 120 10.13 -11.38 2.62
N LYS A 121 10.94 -12.38 2.27
CA LYS A 121 10.46 -13.64 1.69
C LYS A 121 9.40 -14.34 2.56
N ASP A 122 9.58 -14.33 3.86
CA ASP A 122 8.67 -14.96 4.81
C ASP A 122 7.48 -14.06 5.19
N LYS A 123 7.54 -12.76 4.85
CA LYS A 123 6.53 -11.74 5.19
C LYS A 123 5.62 -11.39 4.00
N ALA A 124 6.07 -11.63 2.77
CA ALA A 124 5.31 -11.32 1.55
C ALA A 124 3.95 -12.03 1.43
N PRO A 125 3.75 -13.28 1.89
CA PRO A 125 2.45 -13.97 1.79
C PRO A 125 1.30 -13.29 2.55
N ALA A 126 1.60 -12.49 3.56
CA ALA A 126 0.57 -11.78 4.34
C ALA A 126 -0.18 -10.69 3.52
N PHE A 127 0.40 -10.24 2.41
CA PHE A 127 -0.17 -9.20 1.54
C PHE A 127 -0.85 -9.70 0.27
N THR A 128 -0.65 -10.96 -0.10
CA THR A 128 -1.35 -11.55 -1.27
C THR A 128 -2.86 -11.71 -1.06
N GLY A 129 -3.34 -11.60 0.20
CA GLY A 129 -4.76 -11.70 0.54
C GLY A 129 -5.59 -10.43 0.28
N GLY A 130 -4.96 -9.25 0.24
CA GLY A 130 -5.68 -7.97 0.05
C GLY A 130 -5.99 -7.65 -1.41
N ASP A 131 -5.00 -7.79 -2.29
CA ASP A 131 -5.17 -7.51 -3.72
C ASP A 131 -5.90 -8.65 -4.45
N ALA A 132 -5.74 -9.90 -4.01
CA ALA A 132 -6.53 -11.02 -4.54
C ALA A 132 -8.01 -10.92 -4.14
N ALA A 133 -8.33 -10.39 -2.96
CA ALA A 133 -9.71 -10.12 -2.56
C ALA A 133 -10.33 -8.96 -3.37
N LEU A 134 -9.53 -7.91 -3.70
CA LEU A 134 -9.97 -6.81 -4.57
C LEU A 134 -10.10 -7.24 -6.06
N ALA A 135 -9.20 -8.10 -6.55
CA ALA A 135 -9.32 -8.68 -7.88
C ALA A 135 -10.50 -9.66 -7.98
N ALA A 136 -10.81 -10.40 -6.92
CA ALA A 136 -11.99 -11.24 -6.85
C ALA A 136 -13.30 -10.41 -6.80
N VAL A 137 -13.27 -9.22 -6.18
CA VAL A 137 -14.42 -8.30 -6.14
C VAL A 137 -14.60 -7.58 -7.47
N SER A 138 -13.53 -7.23 -8.18
CA SER A 138 -13.65 -6.60 -9.52
C SER A 138 -14.07 -7.59 -10.63
N GLY A 139 -13.81 -8.90 -10.45
CA GLY A 139 -14.34 -9.97 -11.32
C GLY A 139 -15.78 -10.40 -10.99
N ALA A 140 -16.32 -9.98 -9.85
CA ALA A 140 -17.64 -10.36 -9.32
C ALA A 140 -18.74 -9.31 -9.55
N LEU A 141 -18.53 -8.35 -10.46
CA LEU A 141 -19.57 -7.35 -10.78
C LEU A 141 -20.77 -7.95 -11.56
N ASP A 142 -20.71 -9.25 -11.89
CA ASP A 142 -21.82 -10.00 -12.51
C ASP A 142 -22.42 -11.08 -11.59
N ALA A 143 -22.03 -11.16 -10.31
CA ALA A 143 -22.68 -12.04 -9.36
C ALA A 143 -23.75 -11.28 -8.56
N PRO A 144 -24.93 -11.87 -8.31
CA PRO A 144 -25.96 -11.21 -7.51
C PRO A 144 -25.41 -10.92 -6.09
N ARG A 145 -25.51 -9.66 -5.69
CA ARG A 145 -25.11 -9.21 -4.35
C ARG A 145 -25.80 -10.08 -3.29
N PRO A 146 -25.08 -10.57 -2.28
CA PRO A 146 -25.74 -11.25 -1.17
C PRO A 146 -26.78 -10.31 -0.57
N THR A 147 -27.98 -10.82 -0.37
CA THR A 147 -29.07 -10.04 0.23
C THR A 147 -28.72 -9.70 1.67
N ALA A 148 -29.22 -8.57 2.17
CA ALA A 148 -29.01 -8.16 3.57
C ALA A 148 -29.36 -9.28 4.57
N ALA A 149 -30.26 -10.19 4.19
CA ALA A 149 -30.59 -11.40 4.95
C ALA A 149 -29.42 -12.39 5.03
N ALA A 150 -28.65 -12.60 3.96
CA ALA A 150 -27.49 -13.50 3.96
C ALA A 150 -26.34 -12.96 4.80
N GLU A 151 -26.14 -11.63 4.80
CA GLU A 151 -25.16 -10.98 5.68
C GLU A 151 -25.56 -11.06 7.15
N ALA A 152 -26.84 -10.86 7.46
CA ALA A 152 -27.36 -10.97 8.82
C ALA A 152 -27.22 -12.42 9.36
N VAL A 153 -27.51 -13.43 8.55
CA VAL A 153 -27.33 -14.85 8.92
C VAL A 153 -25.85 -15.15 9.17
N SER A 154 -24.94 -14.66 8.32
CA SER A 154 -23.51 -14.86 8.50
C SER A 154 -22.99 -14.19 9.79
N ALA A 155 -23.48 -13.00 10.12
CA ALA A 155 -23.13 -12.30 11.35
C ALA A 155 -23.63 -13.06 12.60
N LEU A 156 -24.86 -13.58 12.56
CA LEU A 156 -25.45 -14.35 13.66
C LEU A 156 -24.74 -15.70 13.88
N VAL A 157 -24.35 -16.38 12.81
CA VAL A 157 -23.55 -17.62 12.90
C VAL A 157 -22.17 -17.36 13.52
N ASN A 158 -21.53 -16.25 13.16
CA ASN A 158 -20.25 -15.86 13.77
C ASN A 158 -20.37 -15.47 15.24
N LEU A 159 -21.56 -15.05 15.69
CA LEU A 159 -21.86 -14.78 17.09
C LEU A 159 -22.28 -16.05 17.87
N GLY A 160 -22.27 -17.23 17.22
CA GLY A 160 -22.53 -18.53 17.86
C GLY A 160 -23.98 -18.99 17.83
N TYR A 161 -24.86 -18.34 17.06
CA TYR A 161 -26.21 -18.82 16.83
C TYR A 161 -26.24 -19.90 15.74
N GLY A 162 -26.99 -20.99 15.96
CA GLY A 162 -27.14 -22.03 14.94
C GLY A 162 -27.93 -21.54 13.72
N GLN A 163 -27.58 -22.05 12.52
CA GLN A 163 -28.26 -21.68 11.27
C GLN A 163 -29.77 -21.85 11.23
N SER A 164 -30.33 -22.68 12.12
CA SER A 164 -31.78 -22.91 12.28
C SER A 164 -32.48 -21.86 13.13
N GLN A 165 -31.72 -20.91 13.72
CA GLN A 165 -32.23 -19.85 14.60
C GLN A 165 -31.95 -18.44 14.04
N ALA A 166 -31.30 -18.33 12.86
CA ALA A 166 -30.92 -17.07 12.20
C ALA A 166 -31.89 -16.71 11.07
#